data_463dd7652481e4b277c29121146015e1
#
_entry.id   463dd7652481e4b277c29121146015e1
#
_cell.length_a   1.000
_cell.length_b   1.000
_cell.length_c   1.000
_cell.angle_alpha   90.00
_cell.angle_beta   90.00
_cell.angle_gamma   90.00
#
_symmetry.space_group_name_H-M   'P 1'
#
loop_
_entity.id
_entity.type
_entity.pdbx_description
1 polymer ?
#
loop_
_entity_poly.entity_id
_entity_poly.type
_entity_poly.pdbx_seq_one_letter_code
_entity_poly.pdbx_strand_id
1 'polypeptide(L)'
;VPSRRDFMATIAPGALVALGAGPVRAATTGKPAFRAGSGRADIVFPSGRFPIDGFTGQHDPLAVRIVLLDDGTTRLAIVVVDLTSISGELITAIRTIVTDVAGIAAPDIIVSASHTFSAPHIFAAGQAPPGTDMKANAAAWQAVIQAARLATTRALASLQPARLGAGQGTSRVSVNRDVRTPYGWWLGADDAGDTDPTVSVLRIDRLDGRLVTADLAGAAMRHVEARYGPDATALFMVGAAGDQAPYLQASRPVVNADGRAARIDIHEAGFAIVDLLGARLGAQIVDVAERIRAVDTPTLDIRRESIQVASQAFSPRTDRATGPVTTFSYDAGPPVALPVVLVRIGDLALVGVQPELVAGLGARIRAHSPFAHTMVATMVDGGAKYMPDARSYDRHTYEARSSPFARGAGEAACARIVALLKQALPAAR
;
A
#
# COMPACT_ATOMS: atom_id res chain seq x y z
N VAL A 1 -33.36 43.49 23.47
CA VAL A 1 -32.71 43.93 24.69
C VAL A 1 -33.62 43.58 25.86
N PRO A 2 -33.31 42.80 26.83
CA PRO A 2 -32.42 43.04 27.96
C PRO A 2 -31.50 41.84 28.24
N SER A 3 -30.35 42.03 28.60
CA SER A 3 -29.43 42.36 29.70
C SER A 3 -29.29 41.24 30.76
N ARG A 4 -28.03 40.93 30.96
CA ARG A 4 -27.41 40.16 32.06
C ARG A 4 -27.93 40.49 33.44
N ARG A 5 -27.95 39.49 34.36
CA ARG A 5 -27.34 39.48 35.70
C ARG A 5 -28.06 38.55 36.69
N ASP A 6 -27.21 37.81 37.40
CA ASP A 6 -27.24 37.44 38.81
C ASP A 6 -28.28 36.44 39.33
N PHE A 7 -27.78 35.29 39.78
CA PHE A 7 -28.12 34.77 41.10
C PHE A 7 -26.91 34.10 41.78
N MET A 8 -26.45 34.74 42.81
CA MET A 8 -25.50 34.23 43.81
C MET A 8 -26.22 33.47 44.91
N ALA A 9 -25.56 32.41 45.37
CA ALA A 9 -25.41 31.95 46.74
C ALA A 9 -26.63 31.55 47.59
N THR A 10 -26.58 30.33 48.12
CA THR A 10 -26.70 30.13 49.57
C THR A 10 -26.00 28.82 49.97
N ILE A 11 -24.99 28.95 50.84
CA ILE A 11 -24.29 27.89 51.56
C ILE A 11 -25.08 27.63 52.85
N ALA A 12 -25.35 26.36 53.20
CA ALA A 12 -25.64 25.95 54.54
C ALA A 12 -24.95 24.62 54.89
N PRO A 13 -24.40 24.47 56.09
CA PRO A 13 -23.44 23.39 56.42
C PRO A 13 -24.09 22.20 57.14
N GLY A 14 -23.44 21.06 57.01
CA GLY A 14 -23.43 20.03 58.02
C GLY A 14 -24.19 18.75 57.75
N ALA A 15 -23.48 17.71 57.30
CA ALA A 15 -23.68 16.33 57.75
C ALA A 15 -22.41 15.53 57.53
N LEU A 16 -21.77 15.22 58.65
CA LEU A 16 -20.68 14.24 58.74
C LEU A 16 -21.31 12.86 58.52
N VAL A 17 -20.98 12.17 57.43
CA VAL A 17 -21.36 10.77 57.26
C VAL A 17 -20.07 9.94 57.16
N ALA A 18 -20.01 8.96 58.03
CA ALA A 18 -18.92 8.02 58.22
C ALA A 18 -18.49 7.33 56.93
N LEU A 19 -17.16 7.29 56.73
CA LEU A 19 -16.49 6.46 55.75
C LEU A 19 -16.72 4.97 56.06
N GLY A 20 -17.69 4.36 55.41
CA GLY A 20 -17.73 2.92 55.21
C GLY A 20 -16.70 2.56 54.17
N ALA A 21 -15.72 1.74 54.53
CA ALA A 21 -14.82 1.09 53.59
C ALA A 21 -15.63 0.18 52.66
N GLY A 22 -16.06 0.70 51.53
CA GLY A 22 -16.62 -0.10 50.45
C GLY A 22 -15.52 -0.99 49.86
N PRO A 23 -15.85 -2.21 49.39
CA PRO A 23 -14.87 -3.12 48.83
C PRO A 23 -14.17 -2.43 47.69
N VAL A 24 -12.84 -2.44 47.72
CA VAL A 24 -11.97 -2.10 46.59
C VAL A 24 -12.44 -2.96 45.41
N ARG A 25 -13.12 -2.33 44.45
CA ARG A 25 -13.53 -2.98 43.23
C ARG A 25 -12.23 -3.39 42.54
N ALA A 26 -11.94 -4.70 42.52
CA ALA A 26 -10.86 -5.24 41.77
C ALA A 26 -10.92 -4.66 40.37
N ALA A 27 -9.82 -4.06 39.92
CA ALA A 27 -9.71 -3.59 38.56
C ALA A 27 -10.12 -4.75 37.66
N THR A 28 -11.19 -4.59 36.92
CA THR A 28 -11.55 -5.51 35.85
C THR A 28 -10.34 -5.58 34.94
N THR A 29 -9.76 -6.76 34.79
CA THR A 29 -8.74 -7.07 33.79
C THR A 29 -9.42 -6.98 32.41
N GLY A 30 -9.77 -5.76 32.01
CA GLY A 30 -10.25 -5.47 30.66
C GLY A 30 -9.10 -5.71 29.69
N LYS A 31 -9.41 -6.31 28.54
CA LYS A 31 -8.46 -6.40 27.42
C LYS A 31 -7.85 -5.01 27.20
N PRO A 32 -6.51 -4.90 27.03
CA PRO A 32 -5.87 -3.61 26.77
C PRO A 32 -6.57 -2.89 25.61
N ALA A 33 -6.75 -1.58 25.73
CA ALA A 33 -7.36 -0.79 24.68
C ALA A 33 -6.50 -0.85 23.42
N PHE A 34 -7.14 -1.02 22.25
CA PHE A 34 -6.45 -0.91 20.96
C PHE A 34 -5.82 0.48 20.83
N ARG A 35 -4.59 0.53 20.37
CA ARG A 35 -3.80 1.75 20.19
C ARG A 35 -3.31 1.84 18.76
N ALA A 36 -3.24 3.04 18.23
CA ALA A 36 -2.63 3.31 16.95
C ALA A 36 -1.84 4.61 16.97
N GLY A 37 -0.80 4.66 16.16
CA GLY A 37 0.00 5.85 15.93
C GLY A 37 0.45 5.92 14.49
N SER A 38 0.66 7.12 13.98
CA SER A 38 1.12 7.33 12.62
C SER A 38 2.19 8.38 12.53
N GLY A 39 3.03 8.28 11.51
CA GLY A 39 4.06 9.25 11.23
C GLY A 39 4.36 9.34 9.74
N ARG A 40 4.64 10.55 9.29
CA ARG A 40 5.11 10.88 7.95
C ARG A 40 6.40 11.68 8.04
N ALA A 41 7.35 11.40 7.15
CA ALA A 41 8.53 12.22 6.96
C ALA A 41 8.89 12.29 5.49
N ASP A 42 9.22 13.48 5.02
CA ASP A 42 9.61 13.69 3.62
C ASP A 42 11.01 13.12 3.38
N ILE A 43 11.19 12.52 2.20
CA ILE A 43 12.48 12.07 1.69
C ILE A 43 13.17 13.30 1.10
N VAL A 44 14.13 13.85 1.82
CA VAL A 44 14.85 15.06 1.42
C VAL A 44 16.15 14.67 0.71
N PHE A 45 16.14 14.77 -0.62
CA PHE A 45 17.35 14.58 -1.39
C PHE A 45 18.30 15.78 -1.19
N PRO A 46 19.60 15.54 -0.96
CA PRO A 46 20.55 16.63 -0.76
C PRO A 46 20.60 17.59 -1.96
N SER A 47 20.61 18.88 -1.68
CA SER A 47 20.77 19.92 -2.71
C SER A 47 22.05 19.69 -3.52
N GLY A 48 22.01 19.90 -4.83
CA GLY A 48 23.14 19.68 -5.74
C GLY A 48 23.46 18.22 -6.07
N ARG A 49 22.59 17.26 -5.71
CA ARG A 49 22.74 15.84 -6.07
C ARG A 49 21.92 15.42 -7.29
N PHE A 50 21.03 16.25 -7.79
CA PHE A 50 20.39 16.01 -9.07
C PHE A 50 21.38 16.21 -10.24
N PRO A 51 21.28 15.42 -11.32
CA PRO A 51 20.25 14.40 -11.57
C PRO A 51 20.47 13.11 -10.74
N ILE A 52 19.35 12.49 -10.30
CA ILE A 52 19.33 11.17 -9.66
C ILE A 52 18.49 10.26 -10.55
N ASP A 53 19.05 9.19 -11.07
CA ASP A 53 18.34 8.23 -11.95
C ASP A 53 17.58 8.92 -13.11
N GLY A 54 18.19 9.97 -13.68
CA GLY A 54 17.59 10.76 -14.77
C GLY A 54 16.61 11.86 -14.34
N PHE A 55 16.20 11.91 -13.08
CA PHE A 55 15.37 13.00 -12.55
C PHE A 55 16.21 14.24 -12.27
N THR A 56 15.79 15.40 -12.78
CA THR A 56 16.51 16.67 -12.69
C THR A 56 16.09 17.52 -11.50
N GLY A 57 15.00 17.17 -10.82
CA GLY A 57 14.46 17.89 -9.68
C GLY A 57 13.30 17.13 -9.04
N GLN A 58 12.71 17.73 -8.03
CA GLN A 58 11.57 17.19 -7.27
C GLN A 58 10.41 18.19 -7.35
N HIS A 59 9.28 17.77 -7.93
CA HIS A 59 8.07 18.58 -8.00
C HIS A 59 7.29 18.51 -6.68
N ASP A 60 7.05 17.28 -6.19
CA ASP A 60 6.34 17.01 -4.95
C ASP A 60 7.25 16.32 -3.93
N PRO A 61 7.03 16.53 -2.61
CA PRO A 61 7.76 15.78 -1.60
C PRO A 61 7.39 14.30 -1.65
N LEU A 62 8.37 13.44 -1.89
CA LEU A 62 8.27 12.01 -1.63
C LEU A 62 8.37 11.77 -0.12
N ALA A 63 7.72 10.74 0.41
CA ALA A 63 7.70 10.51 1.84
C ALA A 63 7.82 9.03 2.22
N VAL A 64 8.25 8.80 3.46
CA VAL A 64 8.00 7.56 4.19
C VAL A 64 6.83 7.80 5.13
N ARG A 65 5.85 6.90 5.09
CA ARG A 65 4.67 6.92 5.96
C ARG A 65 4.59 5.61 6.73
N ILE A 66 4.22 5.68 7.99
CA ILE A 66 4.10 4.50 8.85
C ILE A 66 2.86 4.60 9.72
N VAL A 67 2.22 3.45 9.93
CA VAL A 67 1.18 3.24 10.94
C VAL A 67 1.64 2.13 11.87
N LEU A 68 1.54 2.39 13.17
CA LEU A 68 1.73 1.41 14.23
C LEU A 68 0.38 1.02 14.79
N LEU A 69 0.13 -0.28 14.95
CA LEU A 69 -1.07 -0.86 15.52
C LEU A 69 -0.67 -1.74 16.72
N ASP A 70 -1.43 -1.66 17.82
CA ASP A 70 -1.16 -2.39 19.05
C ASP A 70 -2.49 -2.79 19.71
N ASP A 71 -2.77 -4.09 19.81
CA ASP A 71 -3.97 -4.61 20.49
C ASP A 71 -3.69 -5.07 21.92
N GLY A 72 -2.48 -4.76 22.43
CA GLY A 72 -1.99 -5.16 23.74
C GLY A 72 -1.37 -6.55 23.77
N THR A 73 -1.49 -7.33 22.70
CA THR A 73 -0.88 -8.64 22.52
C THR A 73 0.07 -8.65 21.32
N THR A 74 -0.39 -8.08 20.22
CA THR A 74 0.33 -8.02 18.96
C THR A 74 0.58 -6.57 18.60
N ARG A 75 1.81 -6.26 18.19
CA ARG A 75 2.21 -4.99 17.57
C ARG A 75 2.56 -5.21 16.12
N LEU A 76 2.07 -4.33 15.26
CA LEU A 76 2.25 -4.38 13.82
C LEU A 76 2.66 -3.00 13.31
N ALA A 77 3.59 -2.95 12.36
CA ALA A 77 3.90 -1.75 11.60
C ALA A 77 3.62 -1.95 10.10
N ILE A 78 2.97 -0.97 9.48
CA ILE A 78 2.83 -0.87 8.02
C ILE A 78 3.59 0.37 7.58
N VAL A 79 4.61 0.17 6.76
CA VAL A 79 5.47 1.23 6.21
C VAL A 79 5.25 1.32 4.72
N VAL A 80 4.99 2.51 4.23
CA VAL A 80 4.90 2.81 2.79
C VAL A 80 5.95 3.84 2.43
N VAL A 81 6.70 3.58 1.38
CA VAL A 81 7.75 4.45 0.85
C VAL A 81 7.38 4.90 -0.54
N ASP A 82 7.45 6.19 -0.83
CA ASP A 82 7.17 6.75 -2.15
C ASP A 82 8.35 6.48 -3.11
N LEU A 83 8.40 5.24 -3.59
CA LEU A 83 9.35 4.74 -4.58
C LEU A 83 8.62 3.85 -5.60
N THR A 84 9.25 3.62 -6.75
CA THR A 84 8.75 2.68 -7.77
C THR A 84 8.80 1.25 -7.23
N SER A 85 9.89 0.86 -6.58
CA SER A 85 10.12 -0.44 -5.95
C SER A 85 11.14 -0.32 -4.83
N ILE A 86 11.22 -1.33 -3.97
CA ILE A 86 12.14 -1.33 -2.83
C ILE A 86 12.96 -2.63 -2.88
N SER A 87 14.28 -2.52 -2.81
CA SER A 87 15.17 -3.70 -2.73
C SER A 87 15.04 -4.41 -1.37
N GLY A 88 15.35 -5.70 -1.33
CA GLY A 88 15.32 -6.49 -0.10
C GLY A 88 16.22 -5.94 1.00
N GLU A 89 17.38 -5.37 0.61
CA GLU A 89 18.32 -4.74 1.53
C GLU A 89 17.75 -3.45 2.15
N LEU A 90 17.07 -2.62 1.35
CA LEU A 90 16.42 -1.42 1.86
C LEU A 90 15.23 -1.75 2.77
N ILE A 91 14.46 -2.79 2.44
CA ILE A 91 13.40 -3.33 3.31
C ILE A 91 13.99 -3.78 4.65
N THR A 92 15.10 -4.52 4.62
CA THR A 92 15.79 -4.98 5.82
C THR A 92 16.27 -3.81 6.67
N ALA A 93 16.86 -2.78 6.05
CA ALA A 93 17.31 -1.58 6.74
C ALA A 93 16.14 -0.81 7.39
N ILE A 94 15.02 -0.68 6.70
CA ILE A 94 13.80 -0.05 7.23
C ILE A 94 13.25 -0.85 8.41
N ARG A 95 13.17 -2.18 8.30
CA ARG A 95 12.73 -3.06 9.40
C ARG A 95 13.62 -2.91 10.63
N THR A 96 14.94 -2.87 10.45
CA THR A 96 15.88 -2.64 11.55
C THR A 96 15.58 -1.32 12.26
N ILE A 97 15.35 -0.23 11.52
CA ILE A 97 15.00 1.07 12.09
C ILE A 97 13.69 0.98 12.91
N VAL A 98 12.67 0.35 12.36
CA VAL A 98 11.37 0.23 13.06
C VAL A 98 11.53 -0.64 14.31
N THR A 99 12.31 -1.72 14.25
CA THR A 99 12.61 -2.55 15.42
C THR A 99 13.35 -1.76 16.48
N ASP A 100 14.41 -1.02 16.12
CA ASP A 100 15.23 -0.26 17.05
C ASP A 100 14.45 0.89 17.72
N VAL A 101 13.57 1.57 16.96
CA VAL A 101 12.84 2.74 17.44
C VAL A 101 11.55 2.39 18.16
N ALA A 102 10.77 1.44 17.60
CA ALA A 102 9.42 1.13 18.10
C ALA A 102 9.33 -0.22 18.84
N GLY A 103 10.40 -1.02 18.86
CA GLY A 103 10.44 -2.31 19.56
C GLY A 103 9.53 -3.37 18.92
N ILE A 104 9.25 -3.25 17.59
CA ILE A 104 8.43 -4.21 16.84
C ILE A 104 9.35 -5.21 16.17
N ALA A 105 9.03 -6.51 16.30
CA ALA A 105 9.83 -7.56 15.70
C ALA A 105 9.77 -7.48 14.14
N ALA A 106 10.88 -7.76 13.47
CA ALA A 106 10.97 -7.66 12.01
C ALA A 106 9.88 -8.45 11.25
N PRO A 107 9.43 -9.65 11.70
CA PRO A 107 8.31 -10.35 11.06
C PRO A 107 6.97 -9.61 11.13
N ASP A 108 6.79 -8.70 12.09
CA ASP A 108 5.57 -7.92 12.30
C ASP A 108 5.61 -6.56 11.62
N ILE A 109 6.62 -6.33 10.75
CA ILE A 109 6.80 -5.11 9.99
C ILE A 109 6.59 -5.40 8.50
N ILE A 110 5.60 -4.75 7.91
CA ILE A 110 5.29 -4.78 6.48
C ILE A 110 5.89 -3.52 5.84
N VAL A 111 6.61 -3.69 4.74
CA VAL A 111 7.17 -2.59 3.96
C VAL A 111 6.65 -2.67 2.53
N SER A 112 6.07 -1.61 2.02
CA SER A 112 5.52 -1.54 0.66
C SER A 112 5.97 -0.27 -0.06
N ALA A 113 6.14 -0.35 -1.38
CA ALA A 113 6.27 0.82 -2.23
C ALA A 113 4.89 1.40 -2.56
N SER A 114 4.79 2.72 -2.71
CA SER A 114 3.60 3.35 -3.31
C SER A 114 3.55 3.14 -4.83
N HIS A 115 4.61 2.58 -5.39
CA HIS A 115 4.80 2.25 -6.80
C HIS A 115 4.70 3.47 -7.73
N THR A 116 5.11 4.64 -7.26
CA THR A 116 5.20 5.82 -8.11
C THR A 116 6.35 5.70 -9.08
N PHE A 117 6.08 5.90 -10.38
CA PHE A 117 7.11 5.95 -11.42
C PHE A 117 7.78 7.33 -11.53
N SER A 118 7.36 8.29 -10.70
CA SER A 118 7.94 9.63 -10.62
C SER A 118 8.93 9.78 -9.46
N ALA A 119 9.64 8.71 -9.14
CA ALA A 119 10.68 8.66 -8.12
C ALA A 119 11.91 7.91 -8.64
N PRO A 120 13.14 8.27 -8.22
CA PRO A 120 14.34 7.55 -8.62
C PRO A 120 14.35 6.12 -8.08
N HIS A 121 14.92 5.20 -8.84
CA HIS A 121 15.25 3.88 -8.32
C HIS A 121 16.42 3.99 -7.36
N ILE A 122 16.33 3.27 -6.25
CA ILE A 122 17.38 3.20 -5.23
C ILE A 122 17.90 1.77 -5.17
N PHE A 123 19.13 1.58 -5.60
CA PHE A 123 19.73 0.26 -5.75
C PHE A 123 20.56 -0.11 -4.53
N ALA A 124 20.51 -1.39 -4.16
CA ALA A 124 21.48 -1.96 -3.24
C ALA A 124 22.86 -2.07 -3.86
N ALA A 125 23.88 -2.18 -3.03
CA ALA A 125 25.25 -2.33 -3.48
C ALA A 125 25.39 -3.58 -4.39
N GLY A 126 26.00 -3.42 -5.56
CA GLY A 126 26.19 -4.48 -6.54
C GLY A 126 24.95 -4.82 -7.41
N GLN A 127 23.80 -4.19 -7.18
CA GLN A 127 22.58 -4.40 -7.97
C GLN A 127 22.29 -3.25 -8.95
N ALA A 128 23.02 -2.15 -8.84
CA ALA A 128 22.85 -1.00 -9.71
C ALA A 128 23.24 -1.34 -11.17
N PRO A 129 22.45 -0.87 -12.15
CA PRO A 129 22.84 -0.96 -13.57
C PRO A 129 24.18 -0.27 -13.86
N PRO A 130 24.92 -0.71 -14.88
CA PRO A 130 26.11 0.01 -15.34
C PRO A 130 25.79 1.48 -15.66
N GLY A 131 26.67 2.39 -15.21
CA GLY A 131 26.49 3.85 -15.39
C GLY A 131 25.68 4.56 -14.31
N THR A 132 25.17 3.85 -13.31
CA THR A 132 24.51 4.48 -12.16
C THR A 132 25.51 5.33 -11.37
N ASP A 133 25.15 6.58 -11.07
CA ASP A 133 25.90 7.41 -10.12
C ASP A 133 25.72 6.86 -8.69
N MET A 134 26.68 6.08 -8.24
CA MET A 134 26.64 5.43 -6.93
C MET A 134 26.73 6.43 -5.75
N LYS A 135 27.26 7.64 -5.97
CA LYS A 135 27.26 8.68 -4.91
C LYS A 135 25.86 9.28 -4.75
N ALA A 136 25.19 9.57 -5.86
CA ALA A 136 23.81 10.03 -5.86
C ALA A 136 22.86 8.95 -5.30
N ASN A 137 23.04 7.69 -5.71
CA ASN A 137 22.29 6.54 -5.19
C ASN A 137 22.47 6.36 -3.68
N ALA A 138 23.70 6.44 -3.16
CA ALA A 138 23.96 6.34 -1.72
C ALA A 138 23.34 7.50 -0.94
N ALA A 139 23.36 8.72 -1.48
CA ALA A 139 22.71 9.87 -0.88
C ALA A 139 21.18 9.71 -0.81
N ALA A 140 20.57 9.18 -1.90
CA ALA A 140 19.14 8.87 -1.94
C ALA A 140 18.76 7.76 -0.95
N TRP A 141 19.58 6.72 -0.83
CA TRP A 141 19.44 5.68 0.18
C TRP A 141 19.40 6.27 1.59
N GLN A 142 20.37 7.12 1.94
CA GLN A 142 20.43 7.76 3.26
C GLN A 142 19.23 8.67 3.52
N ALA A 143 18.72 9.36 2.49
CA ALA A 143 17.52 10.19 2.63
C ALA A 143 16.28 9.33 3.00
N VAL A 144 16.11 8.16 2.40
CA VAL A 144 15.03 7.22 2.78
C VAL A 144 15.22 6.70 4.20
N ILE A 145 16.44 6.32 4.59
CA ILE A 145 16.76 5.83 5.94
C ILE A 145 16.43 6.88 7.01
N GLN A 146 16.81 8.13 6.77
CA GLN A 146 16.50 9.23 7.69
C GLN A 146 14.99 9.50 7.78
N ALA A 147 14.30 9.50 6.64
CA ALA A 147 12.85 9.66 6.60
C ALA A 147 12.14 8.50 7.34
N ALA A 148 12.58 7.26 7.16
CA ALA A 148 12.04 6.10 7.87
C ALA A 148 12.21 6.22 9.39
N ARG A 149 13.38 6.63 9.86
CA ARG A 149 13.64 6.86 11.29
C ARG A 149 12.74 7.95 11.86
N LEU A 150 12.64 9.08 11.18
CA LEU A 150 11.84 10.21 11.63
C LEU A 150 10.33 9.87 11.62
N ALA A 151 9.85 9.21 10.57
CA ALA A 151 8.46 8.76 10.49
C ALA A 151 8.14 7.78 11.62
N THR A 152 9.02 6.82 11.91
CA THR A 152 8.84 5.85 13.01
C THR A 152 8.81 6.53 14.36
N THR A 153 9.70 7.49 14.61
CA THR A 153 9.73 8.27 15.86
C THR A 153 8.42 9.03 16.06
N ARG A 154 7.91 9.68 15.00
CA ARG A 154 6.62 10.39 15.03
C ARG A 154 5.45 9.44 15.27
N ALA A 155 5.44 8.28 14.63
CA ALA A 155 4.40 7.28 14.82
C ALA A 155 4.38 6.74 16.26
N LEU A 156 5.56 6.48 16.85
CA LEU A 156 5.66 6.03 18.23
C LEU A 156 5.19 7.13 19.21
N ALA A 157 5.60 8.38 19.00
CA ALA A 157 5.17 9.50 19.81
C ALA A 157 3.66 9.77 19.73
N SER A 158 3.02 9.40 18.64
CA SER A 158 1.57 9.56 18.43
C SER A 158 0.74 8.34 18.85
N LEU A 159 1.36 7.26 19.37
CA LEU A 159 0.70 6.02 19.73
C LEU A 159 -0.25 6.21 20.93
N GLN A 160 -1.56 6.05 20.70
CA GLN A 160 -2.59 6.27 21.73
C GLN A 160 -3.83 5.42 21.45
N PRO A 161 -4.80 5.36 22.42
CA PRO A 161 -6.05 4.65 22.20
C PRO A 161 -6.75 5.09 20.92
N ALA A 162 -7.28 4.13 20.18
CA ALA A 162 -7.86 4.34 18.87
C ALA A 162 -8.99 3.35 18.58
N ARG A 163 -9.80 3.69 17.57
CA ARG A 163 -10.81 2.84 16.95
C ARG A 163 -10.42 2.53 15.53
N LEU A 164 -10.89 1.43 15.01
CA LEU A 164 -10.57 1.00 13.67
C LEU A 164 -11.82 0.50 12.96
N GLY A 165 -11.94 0.80 11.68
CA GLY A 165 -12.99 0.28 10.82
C GLY A 165 -12.50 0.14 9.38
N ALA A 166 -13.19 -0.68 8.61
CA ALA A 166 -12.91 -0.90 7.21
C ALA A 166 -14.15 -0.65 6.34
N GLY A 167 -13.92 -0.25 5.10
CA GLY A 167 -14.97 -0.04 4.13
C GLY A 167 -14.45 -0.17 2.71
N GLN A 168 -15.37 -0.27 1.77
CA GLN A 168 -15.08 -0.35 0.35
C GLN A 168 -15.95 0.60 -0.44
N GLY A 169 -15.42 1.10 -1.53
CA GLY A 169 -16.09 1.89 -2.53
C GLY A 169 -15.54 1.60 -3.91
N THR A 170 -15.84 2.46 -4.86
CA THR A 170 -15.41 2.28 -6.24
C THR A 170 -14.75 3.53 -6.77
N SER A 171 -13.71 3.35 -7.59
CA SER A 171 -13.04 4.42 -8.33
C SER A 171 -12.78 3.98 -9.77
N ARG A 172 -12.88 4.92 -10.68
CA ARG A 172 -12.52 4.73 -12.10
C ARG A 172 -11.35 5.65 -12.47
N VAL A 173 -10.25 5.55 -11.71
CA VAL A 173 -9.01 6.28 -12.00
C VAL A 173 -8.00 5.41 -12.76
N SER A 174 -8.31 4.13 -12.95
CA SER A 174 -7.51 3.19 -13.73
C SER A 174 -8.30 2.63 -14.92
N VAL A 175 -7.57 2.13 -15.89
CA VAL A 175 -8.06 1.45 -17.08
C VAL A 175 -7.18 0.23 -17.33
N ASN A 176 -7.72 -0.81 -17.94
CA ASN A 176 -6.91 -1.93 -18.41
C ASN A 176 -5.93 -1.44 -19.48
N ARG A 177 -4.69 -1.92 -19.44
CA ARG A 177 -3.65 -1.47 -20.37
C ARG A 177 -3.33 -2.44 -21.49
N ASP A 178 -3.95 -3.61 -21.51
CA ASP A 178 -3.76 -4.62 -22.56
C ASP A 178 -4.64 -4.31 -23.76
N VAL A 179 -4.08 -3.74 -24.80
CA VAL A 179 -4.77 -3.36 -26.03
C VAL A 179 -4.44 -4.35 -27.15
N ARG A 180 -5.46 -4.83 -27.85
CA ARG A 180 -5.28 -5.63 -29.07
C ARG A 180 -4.89 -4.73 -30.24
N THR A 181 -3.77 -5.05 -30.89
CA THR A 181 -3.30 -4.40 -32.11
C THR A 181 -3.23 -5.39 -33.26
N PRO A 182 -3.05 -4.96 -34.51
CA PRO A 182 -2.81 -5.88 -35.65
C PRO A 182 -1.55 -6.75 -35.49
N TYR A 183 -0.63 -6.36 -34.59
CA TYR A 183 0.67 -7.00 -34.36
C TYR A 183 0.70 -7.86 -33.08
N GLY A 184 -0.43 -8.03 -32.40
CA GLY A 184 -0.56 -8.70 -31.10
C GLY A 184 -1.02 -7.74 -29.98
N TRP A 185 -0.96 -8.20 -28.73
CA TRP A 185 -1.35 -7.41 -27.57
C TRP A 185 -0.21 -6.55 -27.07
N TRP A 186 -0.51 -5.30 -26.72
CA TRP A 186 0.49 -4.36 -26.21
C TRP A 186 -0.11 -3.35 -25.23
N LEU A 187 0.78 -2.66 -24.54
CA LEU A 187 0.43 -1.59 -23.59
C LEU A 187 -0.34 -0.46 -24.26
N GLY A 188 -1.40 0.02 -23.62
CA GLY A 188 -2.23 1.12 -24.09
C GLY A 188 -3.29 1.51 -23.05
N ALA A 189 -4.52 1.72 -23.49
CA ALA A 189 -5.69 1.94 -22.66
C ALA A 189 -6.90 1.27 -23.32
N ASP A 190 -7.50 0.30 -22.67
CA ASP A 190 -8.67 -0.47 -23.13
C ASP A 190 -9.84 -0.26 -22.17
N ASP A 191 -10.78 0.62 -22.54
CA ASP A 191 -11.97 0.92 -21.74
C ASP A 191 -12.92 -0.29 -21.57
N ALA A 192 -12.82 -1.28 -22.45
CA ALA A 192 -13.60 -2.52 -22.40
C ALA A 192 -12.86 -3.66 -21.69
N GLY A 193 -11.59 -3.45 -21.35
CA GLY A 193 -10.77 -4.44 -20.66
C GLY A 193 -11.16 -4.62 -19.19
N ASP A 194 -10.77 -5.75 -18.62
CA ASP A 194 -11.07 -6.08 -17.24
C ASP A 194 -10.39 -5.08 -16.27
N THR A 195 -11.16 -4.44 -15.43
CA THR A 195 -10.69 -3.54 -14.38
C THR A 195 -11.25 -3.96 -13.04
N ASP A 196 -10.55 -3.58 -11.99
CA ASP A 196 -11.02 -3.69 -10.62
C ASP A 196 -11.18 -2.29 -10.03
N PRO A 197 -12.40 -1.76 -10.00
CA PRO A 197 -12.65 -0.42 -9.50
C PRO A 197 -12.66 -0.34 -7.96
N THR A 198 -12.40 -1.44 -7.25
CA THR A 198 -12.52 -1.49 -5.80
C THR A 198 -11.49 -0.60 -5.11
N VAL A 199 -11.97 0.34 -4.29
CA VAL A 199 -11.18 1.11 -3.32
C VAL A 199 -11.50 0.57 -1.93
N SER A 200 -10.50 -0.03 -1.29
CA SER A 200 -10.62 -0.50 0.09
C SER A 200 -9.97 0.50 1.04
N VAL A 201 -10.68 0.90 2.08
CA VAL A 201 -10.24 1.90 3.05
C VAL A 201 -10.21 1.29 4.43
N LEU A 202 -9.06 1.40 5.10
CA LEU A 202 -8.90 1.18 6.53
C LEU A 202 -8.87 2.56 7.21
N ARG A 203 -9.86 2.81 8.06
CA ARG A 203 -9.97 4.04 8.84
C ARG A 203 -9.56 3.77 10.28
N ILE A 204 -8.69 4.61 10.80
CA ILE A 204 -8.25 4.57 12.18
C ILE A 204 -8.55 5.93 12.83
N ASP A 205 -9.43 5.94 13.82
CA ASP A 205 -9.81 7.12 14.55
C ASP A 205 -9.13 7.13 15.91
N ARG A 206 -8.33 8.12 16.17
CA ARG A 206 -7.76 8.37 17.48
C ARG A 206 -8.84 9.00 18.37
N LEU A 207 -8.88 8.61 19.65
CA LEU A 207 -9.91 9.12 20.58
C LEU A 207 -9.79 10.61 20.89
N ASP A 208 -8.69 11.26 20.50
CA ASP A 208 -8.49 12.71 20.54
C ASP A 208 -9.08 13.46 19.33
N GLY A 209 -9.83 12.78 18.46
CA GLY A 209 -10.48 13.35 17.28
C GLY A 209 -9.58 13.45 16.04
N ARG A 210 -8.38 12.86 16.06
CA ARG A 210 -7.45 12.85 14.94
C ARG A 210 -7.59 11.55 14.14
N LEU A 211 -7.68 11.67 12.82
CA LEU A 211 -7.87 10.55 11.91
C LEU A 211 -6.55 10.07 11.32
N VAL A 212 -6.42 8.75 11.20
CA VAL A 212 -5.37 8.10 10.41
C VAL A 212 -6.06 7.33 9.31
N THR A 213 -5.76 7.62 8.03
CA THR A 213 -6.30 6.89 6.89
C THR A 213 -5.18 6.32 6.04
N ALA A 214 -5.37 5.10 5.50
CA ALA A 214 -4.47 4.46 4.55
C ALA A 214 -5.20 4.32 3.22
N ASP A 215 -4.84 5.11 2.18
CA ASP A 215 -4.88 4.69 0.78
C ASP A 215 -4.45 5.77 -0.24
N LEU A 216 -3.92 5.30 -1.41
CA LEU A 216 -3.61 5.81 -2.76
C LEU A 216 -2.72 7.07 -2.93
N ALA A 217 -1.68 6.83 -3.76
CA ALA A 217 -0.66 7.71 -4.36
C ALA A 217 -0.67 9.23 -4.02
N GLY A 218 0.50 9.79 -3.86
CA GLY A 218 0.82 11.16 -3.43
C GLY A 218 -0.28 12.23 -3.48
N ALA A 219 -0.90 12.46 -4.65
CA ALA A 219 -1.93 13.49 -4.79
C ALA A 219 -3.24 13.13 -4.07
N ALA A 220 -3.66 11.85 -4.10
CA ALA A 220 -4.85 11.39 -3.37
C ALA A 220 -4.60 11.43 -1.86
N MET A 221 -3.41 11.04 -1.40
CA MET A 221 -3.04 11.13 0.02
C MET A 221 -3.03 12.57 0.50
N ARG A 222 -2.47 13.51 -0.29
CA ARG A 222 -2.54 14.95 0.03
C ARG A 222 -3.97 15.46 0.11
N HIS A 223 -4.86 15.01 -0.79
CA HIS A 223 -6.28 15.36 -0.74
C HIS A 223 -6.96 14.90 0.55
N VAL A 224 -6.71 13.64 0.96
CA VAL A 224 -7.23 13.07 2.20
C VAL A 224 -6.64 13.78 3.43
N GLU A 225 -5.32 13.98 3.47
CA GLU A 225 -4.64 14.68 4.57
C GLU A 225 -5.15 16.13 4.69
N ALA A 226 -5.36 16.85 3.57
CA ALA A 226 -5.94 18.19 3.58
C ALA A 226 -7.38 18.23 4.10
N ARG A 227 -8.20 17.19 3.83
CA ARG A 227 -9.59 17.10 4.33
C ARG A 227 -9.66 16.91 5.83
N TYR A 228 -8.73 16.14 6.41
CA TYR A 228 -8.75 15.78 7.84
C TYR A 228 -7.76 16.57 8.69
N GLY A 229 -6.93 17.41 8.08
CA GLY A 229 -6.03 18.34 8.74
C GLY A 229 -4.60 17.85 8.91
N PRO A 230 -3.72 18.69 9.49
CA PRO A 230 -2.26 18.49 9.48
C PRO A 230 -1.78 17.29 10.30
N ASP A 231 -2.61 16.77 11.17
CA ASP A 231 -2.30 15.60 12.01
C ASP A 231 -2.78 14.27 11.37
N ALA A 232 -3.47 14.34 10.24
CA ALA A 232 -3.84 13.15 9.47
C ALA A 232 -2.64 12.61 8.70
N THR A 233 -2.55 11.27 8.63
CA THR A 233 -1.56 10.58 7.79
C THR A 233 -2.30 9.58 6.93
N ALA A 234 -2.21 9.72 5.62
CA ALA A 234 -2.76 8.78 4.65
C ALA A 234 -1.64 7.91 4.07
N LEU A 235 -1.83 6.59 4.05
CA LEU A 235 -0.94 5.62 3.45
C LEU A 235 -1.59 5.02 2.21
N PHE A 236 -0.78 4.74 1.18
CA PHE A 236 -1.20 4.07 -0.03
C PHE A 236 -0.50 2.72 -0.20
N MET A 237 -1.26 1.67 -0.40
CA MET A 237 -0.74 0.37 -0.83
C MET A 237 -1.34 0.02 -2.19
N VAL A 238 -0.49 -0.36 -3.15
CA VAL A 238 -0.92 -0.75 -4.49
C VAL A 238 -1.73 -2.03 -4.43
N GLY A 239 -2.91 -2.03 -5.04
CA GLY A 239 -3.73 -3.21 -5.23
C GLY A 239 -3.24 -4.09 -6.38
N ALA A 240 -4.11 -4.96 -6.87
CA ALA A 240 -3.85 -5.79 -8.05
C ALA A 240 -3.93 -4.91 -9.32
N ALA A 241 -2.83 -4.30 -9.69
CA ALA A 241 -2.72 -3.32 -10.76
C ALA A 241 -1.76 -3.74 -11.89
N GLY A 242 -1.39 -5.01 -11.95
CA GLY A 242 -0.40 -5.50 -12.92
C GLY A 242 -0.77 -5.24 -14.38
N ASP A 243 -2.04 -5.29 -14.73
CA ASP A 243 -2.57 -4.99 -16.06
C ASP A 243 -3.31 -3.64 -16.13
N GLN A 244 -3.09 -2.77 -15.14
CA GLN A 244 -3.76 -1.48 -15.05
C GLN A 244 -2.81 -0.33 -15.36
N ALA A 245 -3.36 0.76 -15.84
CA ALA A 245 -2.70 2.06 -16.00
C ALA A 245 -3.65 3.18 -15.51
N PRO A 246 -3.14 4.39 -15.22
CA PRO A 246 -4.00 5.53 -14.99
C PRO A 246 -4.92 5.77 -16.18
N TYR A 247 -6.21 6.09 -15.93
CA TYR A 247 -7.20 6.33 -16.97
C TYR A 247 -6.78 7.44 -17.95
N LEU A 248 -6.20 8.51 -17.43
CA LEU A 248 -5.52 9.54 -18.20
C LEU A 248 -4.00 9.39 -17.99
N GLN A 249 -3.25 9.34 -19.07
CA GLN A 249 -1.81 9.09 -19.04
C GLN A 249 -1.05 10.27 -19.65
N ALA A 250 -0.15 10.84 -18.86
CA ALA A 250 0.79 11.86 -19.33
C ALA A 250 1.81 11.30 -20.34
N SER A 251 2.16 10.03 -20.15
CA SER A 251 3.08 9.29 -21.03
C SER A 251 2.42 7.97 -21.42
N ARG A 252 1.88 7.92 -22.65
CA ARG A 252 1.06 6.81 -23.15
C ARG A 252 1.83 5.94 -24.13
N PRO A 253 1.92 4.61 -23.90
CA PRO A 253 2.39 3.67 -24.88
C PRO A 253 1.46 3.63 -26.11
N VAL A 254 2.05 3.52 -27.30
CA VAL A 254 1.34 3.37 -28.57
C VAL A 254 2.08 2.38 -29.46
N VAL A 255 1.43 1.88 -30.51
CA VAL A 255 2.07 1.10 -31.56
C VAL A 255 1.95 1.86 -32.86
N ASN A 256 3.08 2.12 -33.50
CA ASN A 256 3.14 2.78 -34.80
C ASN A 256 2.59 1.90 -35.93
N ALA A 257 2.37 2.50 -37.09
CA ALA A 257 1.89 1.80 -38.28
C ALA A 257 2.84 0.67 -38.76
N ASP A 258 4.12 0.75 -38.41
CA ASP A 258 5.12 -0.28 -38.69
C ASP A 258 5.21 -1.41 -37.63
N GLY A 259 4.33 -1.41 -36.61
CA GLY A 259 4.24 -2.38 -35.53
C GLY A 259 5.23 -2.13 -34.38
N ARG A 260 6.03 -1.07 -34.43
CA ARG A 260 6.97 -0.74 -33.35
C ARG A 260 6.27 -0.05 -32.20
N ALA A 261 6.65 -0.43 -30.97
CA ALA A 261 6.23 0.28 -29.77
C ALA A 261 6.87 1.68 -29.74
N ALA A 262 6.06 2.65 -29.37
CA ALA A 262 6.45 4.05 -29.20
C ALA A 262 5.74 4.62 -27.96
N ARG A 263 5.97 5.90 -27.68
CA ARG A 263 5.38 6.60 -26.55
C ARG A 263 5.04 8.03 -26.93
N ILE A 264 3.87 8.47 -26.54
CA ILE A 264 3.47 9.87 -26.59
C ILE A 264 3.59 10.43 -25.18
N ASP A 265 4.32 11.53 -25.02
CA ASP A 265 4.56 12.17 -23.73
C ASP A 265 4.18 13.65 -23.80
N ILE A 266 3.37 14.12 -22.86
CA ILE A 266 2.94 15.52 -22.75
C ILE A 266 3.77 16.29 -21.71
N HIS A 267 4.82 15.65 -21.18
CA HIS A 267 5.78 16.25 -20.25
C HIS A 267 5.11 16.91 -19.02
N GLU A 268 5.49 18.13 -18.68
CA GLU A 268 5.02 18.85 -17.49
C GLU A 268 3.50 19.09 -17.47
N ALA A 269 2.83 19.13 -18.62
CA ALA A 269 1.36 19.18 -18.66
C ALA A 269 0.70 17.98 -18.00
N GLY A 270 1.44 16.87 -17.82
CA GLY A 270 0.99 15.68 -17.10
C GLY A 270 0.71 15.89 -15.62
N PHE A 271 1.31 16.89 -14.97
CA PHE A 271 1.05 17.15 -13.55
C PHE A 271 -0.40 17.54 -13.29
N ALA A 272 -1.04 18.28 -14.21
CA ALA A 272 -2.48 18.58 -14.10
C ALA A 272 -3.36 17.33 -14.13
N ILE A 273 -2.95 16.29 -14.89
CA ILE A 273 -3.64 14.99 -14.91
C ILE A 273 -3.46 14.26 -13.58
N VAL A 274 -2.27 14.28 -13.02
CA VAL A 274 -1.98 13.67 -11.70
C VAL A 274 -2.84 14.31 -10.62
N ASP A 275 -2.90 15.62 -10.57
CA ASP A 275 -3.72 16.37 -9.60
C ASP A 275 -5.21 16.07 -9.77
N LEU A 276 -5.72 16.03 -11.00
CA LEU A 276 -7.12 15.71 -11.28
C LEU A 276 -7.49 14.30 -10.83
N LEU A 277 -6.70 13.29 -11.20
CA LEU A 277 -6.95 11.89 -10.82
C LEU A 277 -6.77 11.69 -9.32
N GLY A 278 -5.75 12.33 -8.73
CA GLY A 278 -5.50 12.30 -7.29
C GLY A 278 -6.65 12.92 -6.49
N ALA A 279 -7.14 14.10 -6.89
CA ALA A 279 -8.28 14.73 -6.24
C ALA A 279 -9.55 13.89 -6.36
N ARG A 280 -9.83 13.32 -7.55
CA ARG A 280 -10.97 12.43 -7.78
C ARG A 280 -10.94 11.21 -6.86
N LEU A 281 -9.79 10.57 -6.79
CA LEU A 281 -9.62 9.38 -5.96
C LEU A 281 -9.65 9.72 -4.47
N GLY A 282 -8.98 10.80 -4.07
CA GLY A 282 -9.01 11.30 -2.70
C GLY A 282 -10.42 11.60 -2.21
N ALA A 283 -11.25 12.24 -3.04
CA ALA A 283 -12.66 12.48 -2.73
C ALA A 283 -13.45 11.18 -2.54
N GLN A 284 -13.20 10.15 -3.36
CA GLN A 284 -13.84 8.85 -3.21
C GLN A 284 -13.40 8.11 -1.94
N ILE A 285 -12.12 8.22 -1.56
CA ILE A 285 -11.60 7.67 -0.30
C ILE A 285 -12.27 8.35 0.89
N VAL A 286 -12.38 9.69 0.88
CA VAL A 286 -13.07 10.45 1.92
C VAL A 286 -14.53 10.01 2.04
N ASP A 287 -15.24 9.88 0.93
CA ASP A 287 -16.63 9.42 0.91
C ASP A 287 -16.80 8.01 1.51
N VAL A 288 -15.88 7.09 1.22
CA VAL A 288 -15.86 5.76 1.86
C VAL A 288 -15.54 5.88 3.35
N ALA A 289 -14.50 6.64 3.71
CA ALA A 289 -14.06 6.80 5.09
C ALA A 289 -15.15 7.38 5.99
N GLU A 290 -15.94 8.34 5.52
CA GLU A 290 -17.02 8.96 6.28
C GLU A 290 -18.20 7.99 6.57
N ARG A 291 -18.33 6.92 5.78
CA ARG A 291 -19.34 5.86 6.00
C ARG A 291 -18.86 4.72 6.90
N ILE A 292 -17.56 4.63 7.19
CA ILE A 292 -16.99 3.57 8.02
C ILE A 292 -17.40 3.77 9.49
N ARG A 293 -17.90 2.69 10.10
CA ARG A 293 -18.12 2.59 11.54
C ARG A 293 -16.91 1.92 12.19
N ALA A 294 -16.20 2.66 13.01
CA ALA A 294 -15.05 2.16 13.73
C ALA A 294 -15.44 1.39 15.00
N VAL A 295 -14.68 0.35 15.33
CA VAL A 295 -14.84 -0.48 16.54
C VAL A 295 -13.67 -0.27 17.50
N ASP A 296 -13.92 -0.46 18.81
CA ASP A 296 -12.98 -0.11 19.87
C ASP A 296 -11.89 -1.16 20.11
N THR A 297 -12.12 -2.42 19.75
CA THR A 297 -11.24 -3.54 20.15
C THR A 297 -10.99 -4.54 19.04
N PRO A 298 -10.42 -4.11 17.90
CA PRO A 298 -10.02 -5.08 16.88
C PRO A 298 -8.88 -5.96 17.43
N THR A 299 -8.85 -7.24 17.00
CA THR A 299 -7.73 -8.13 17.25
C THR A 299 -6.80 -8.10 16.06
N LEU A 300 -5.49 -8.17 16.32
CA LEU A 300 -4.44 -8.26 15.31
C LEU A 300 -3.91 -9.68 15.22
N ASP A 301 -3.64 -10.16 14.01
CA ASP A 301 -2.89 -11.38 13.74
C ASP A 301 -2.09 -11.17 12.46
N ILE A 302 -0.83 -11.55 12.45
CA ILE A 302 0.03 -11.50 11.26
C ILE A 302 0.65 -12.85 11.02
N ARG A 303 0.58 -13.33 9.78
CA ARG A 303 1.16 -14.58 9.34
C ARG A 303 1.98 -14.38 8.08
N ARG A 304 3.10 -15.06 8.02
CA ARG A 304 3.96 -15.10 6.85
C ARG A 304 4.02 -16.52 6.34
N GLU A 305 3.62 -16.68 5.10
CA GLU A 305 3.51 -17.97 4.44
C GLU A 305 4.37 -17.98 3.17
N SER A 306 4.67 -19.16 2.70
CA SER A 306 5.38 -19.35 1.43
C SER A 306 4.62 -20.37 0.58
N ILE A 307 4.22 -19.96 -0.62
CA ILE A 307 3.49 -20.81 -1.56
C ILE A 307 4.46 -21.21 -2.68
N GLN A 308 4.58 -22.50 -2.96
CA GLN A 308 5.31 -22.96 -4.14
C GLN A 308 4.44 -22.79 -5.38
N VAL A 309 4.95 -22.09 -6.38
CA VAL A 309 4.26 -21.83 -7.66
C VAL A 309 5.14 -22.21 -8.84
N ALA A 310 4.51 -22.62 -9.93
CA ALA A 310 5.23 -22.90 -11.17
C ALA A 310 5.87 -21.61 -11.71
N SER A 311 7.08 -21.72 -12.23
CA SER A 311 7.79 -20.62 -12.86
C SER A 311 8.10 -20.89 -14.34
N GLN A 312 8.50 -19.83 -15.04
CA GLN A 312 9.11 -19.90 -16.35
C GLN A 312 10.54 -19.34 -16.30
N ALA A 313 11.36 -19.79 -17.25
CA ALA A 313 12.67 -19.22 -17.43
C ALA A 313 12.53 -17.75 -17.84
N PHE A 314 13.08 -16.85 -17.02
CA PHE A 314 12.95 -15.42 -17.22
C PHE A 314 14.23 -14.69 -16.82
N SER A 315 14.72 -13.85 -17.72
CA SER A 315 15.86 -12.97 -17.45
C SER A 315 15.45 -11.51 -17.63
N PRO A 316 15.30 -10.73 -16.55
CA PRO A 316 14.91 -9.32 -16.64
C PRO A 316 15.85 -8.46 -17.49
N ARG A 317 17.07 -8.94 -17.74
CA ARG A 317 18.10 -8.20 -18.49
C ARG A 317 18.07 -8.51 -19.99
N THR A 318 17.70 -9.72 -20.38
CA THR A 318 17.77 -10.21 -21.78
C THR A 318 16.39 -10.38 -22.42
N ASP A 319 15.35 -10.73 -21.64
CA ASP A 319 14.04 -11.11 -22.16
C ASP A 319 13.00 -9.97 -22.02
N ARG A 320 13.48 -8.73 -22.07
CA ARG A 320 12.59 -7.58 -21.94
C ARG A 320 11.67 -7.45 -23.15
N ALA A 321 10.36 -7.48 -22.90
CA ALA A 321 9.37 -7.24 -23.94
C ALA A 321 9.49 -5.80 -24.50
N THR A 322 9.73 -5.66 -25.80
CA THR A 322 9.98 -4.36 -26.47
C THR A 322 8.89 -3.94 -27.43
N GLY A 323 7.89 -4.78 -27.69
CA GLY A 323 6.78 -4.50 -28.59
C GLY A 323 5.77 -5.64 -28.63
N PRO A 324 4.63 -5.49 -29.37
CA PRO A 324 3.65 -6.54 -29.54
C PRO A 324 4.22 -7.73 -30.32
N VAL A 325 3.69 -8.91 -30.06
CA VAL A 325 4.02 -10.15 -30.80
C VAL A 325 2.74 -10.97 -30.98
N THR A 326 2.71 -11.79 -32.03
CA THR A 326 1.61 -12.74 -32.29
C THR A 326 1.91 -14.14 -31.79
N THR A 327 3.18 -14.43 -31.49
CA THR A 327 3.64 -15.72 -30.95
C THR A 327 4.75 -15.48 -29.93
N PHE A 328 4.80 -16.32 -28.90
CA PHE A 328 5.85 -16.30 -27.89
C PHE A 328 5.96 -17.69 -27.26
N SER A 329 7.19 -18.15 -27.01
CA SER A 329 7.46 -19.39 -26.30
C SER A 329 7.77 -19.13 -24.85
N TYR A 330 7.18 -19.92 -23.97
CA TYR A 330 7.37 -19.86 -22.53
C TYR A 330 8.07 -21.15 -22.08
N ASP A 331 9.32 -21.05 -21.67
CA ASP A 331 10.09 -22.18 -21.19
C ASP A 331 9.85 -22.39 -19.69
N ALA A 332 9.59 -23.64 -19.28
CA ALA A 332 9.38 -23.95 -17.88
C ALA A 332 10.64 -23.75 -17.06
N GLY A 333 10.49 -23.13 -15.89
CA GLY A 333 11.51 -23.00 -14.86
C GLY A 333 11.26 -23.93 -13.66
N PRO A 334 12.19 -24.02 -12.71
CA PRO A 334 11.96 -24.73 -11.45
C PRO A 334 10.91 -23.98 -10.62
N PRO A 335 10.08 -24.68 -9.81
CA PRO A 335 9.15 -24.02 -8.92
C PRO A 335 9.83 -22.97 -8.03
N VAL A 336 9.15 -21.86 -7.80
CA VAL A 336 9.66 -20.75 -6.98
C VAL A 336 8.74 -20.50 -5.78
N ALA A 337 9.34 -20.02 -4.70
CA ALA A 337 8.61 -19.62 -3.51
C ALA A 337 7.98 -18.23 -3.73
N LEU A 338 6.67 -18.12 -3.48
CA LEU A 338 5.93 -16.88 -3.42
C LEU A 338 5.66 -16.53 -1.96
N PRO A 339 6.35 -15.54 -1.39
CA PRO A 339 6.03 -15.05 -0.05
C PRO A 339 4.66 -14.38 -0.04
N VAL A 340 3.88 -14.69 1.00
CA VAL A 340 2.56 -14.12 1.26
C VAL A 340 2.50 -13.62 2.70
N VAL A 341 2.04 -12.40 2.88
CA VAL A 341 1.76 -11.83 4.20
C VAL A 341 0.26 -11.74 4.36
N LEU A 342 -0.26 -12.31 5.44
CA LEU A 342 -1.67 -12.21 5.83
C LEU A 342 -1.76 -11.44 7.14
N VAL A 343 -2.49 -10.34 7.13
CA VAL A 343 -2.80 -9.58 8.35
C VAL A 343 -4.30 -9.61 8.57
N ARG A 344 -4.71 -10.03 9.76
CA ARG A 344 -6.08 -9.89 10.22
C ARG A 344 -6.17 -8.70 11.17
N ILE A 345 -7.12 -7.84 10.91
CA ILE A 345 -7.43 -6.66 11.73
C ILE A 345 -8.94 -6.67 11.98
N GLY A 346 -9.37 -7.30 13.10
CA GLY A 346 -10.79 -7.57 13.32
C GLY A 346 -11.40 -8.42 12.20
N ASP A 347 -12.38 -7.86 11.48
CA ASP A 347 -13.08 -8.50 10.35
C ASP A 347 -12.46 -8.18 8.98
N LEU A 348 -11.35 -7.46 8.96
CA LEU A 348 -10.60 -7.17 7.75
C LEU A 348 -9.42 -8.14 7.62
N ALA A 349 -9.18 -8.61 6.39
CA ALA A 349 -7.94 -9.26 5.98
C ALA A 349 -7.16 -8.36 5.01
N LEU A 350 -5.85 -8.21 5.25
CA LEU A 350 -4.91 -7.67 4.29
C LEU A 350 -4.03 -8.81 3.78
N VAL A 351 -4.04 -9.02 2.47
CA VAL A 351 -3.17 -9.97 1.76
C VAL A 351 -2.07 -9.17 1.08
N GLY A 352 -0.83 -9.42 1.44
CA GLY A 352 0.36 -8.82 0.81
C GLY A 352 1.14 -9.83 0.00
N VAL A 353 1.49 -9.49 -1.25
CA VAL A 353 2.35 -10.29 -2.14
C VAL A 353 3.39 -9.42 -2.83
N GLN A 354 4.50 -10.03 -3.25
CA GLN A 354 5.57 -9.31 -3.94
C GLN A 354 5.25 -8.98 -5.41
N PRO A 355 4.66 -9.90 -6.22
CA PRO A 355 4.39 -9.61 -7.62
C PRO A 355 3.20 -8.66 -7.80
N GLU A 356 3.20 -7.94 -8.90
CA GLU A 356 2.06 -7.18 -9.40
C GLU A 356 1.01 -8.14 -9.98
N LEU A 357 -0.03 -8.45 -9.20
CA LEU A 357 -1.16 -9.26 -9.68
C LEU A 357 -1.95 -8.47 -10.72
N VAL A 358 -2.44 -9.13 -11.78
CA VAL A 358 -3.46 -8.55 -12.65
C VAL A 358 -4.79 -8.39 -11.90
N ALA A 359 -5.60 -7.41 -12.31
CA ALA A 359 -6.84 -7.02 -11.62
C ALA A 359 -7.79 -8.20 -11.36
N GLY A 360 -7.95 -9.09 -12.33
CA GLY A 360 -8.80 -10.27 -12.23
C GLY A 360 -8.40 -11.24 -11.10
N LEU A 361 -7.10 -11.39 -10.82
CA LEU A 361 -6.61 -12.24 -9.73
C LEU A 361 -6.91 -11.60 -8.36
N GLY A 362 -6.72 -10.29 -8.23
CA GLY A 362 -7.08 -9.56 -7.01
C GLY A 362 -8.57 -9.62 -6.70
N ALA A 363 -9.41 -9.40 -7.71
CA ALA A 363 -10.86 -9.53 -7.60
C ALA A 363 -11.27 -10.96 -7.20
N ARG A 364 -10.61 -11.99 -7.75
CA ARG A 364 -10.85 -13.39 -7.40
C ARG A 364 -10.52 -13.71 -5.95
N ILE A 365 -9.41 -13.20 -5.42
CA ILE A 365 -9.06 -13.36 -3.99
C ILE A 365 -10.15 -12.76 -3.12
N ARG A 366 -10.59 -11.53 -3.40
CA ARG A 366 -11.65 -10.86 -2.62
C ARG A 366 -12.98 -11.60 -2.70
N ALA A 367 -13.40 -12.01 -3.90
CA ALA A 367 -14.69 -12.69 -4.11
C ALA A 367 -14.81 -14.03 -3.37
N HIS A 368 -13.68 -14.72 -3.10
CA HIS A 368 -13.66 -16.00 -2.42
C HIS A 368 -13.13 -15.93 -0.99
N SER A 369 -12.78 -14.73 -0.52
CA SER A 369 -12.35 -14.50 0.86
C SER A 369 -13.50 -14.73 1.83
N PRO A 370 -13.24 -15.32 3.00
CA PRO A 370 -14.26 -15.47 4.05
C PRO A 370 -14.43 -14.21 4.91
N PHE A 371 -13.58 -13.19 4.73
CA PHE A 371 -13.64 -11.95 5.50
C PHE A 371 -14.61 -10.94 4.87
N ALA A 372 -15.30 -10.17 5.69
CA ALA A 372 -16.23 -9.13 5.23
C ALA A 372 -15.51 -8.08 4.37
N HIS A 373 -14.28 -7.76 4.73
CA HIS A 373 -13.43 -6.86 3.98
C HIS A 373 -12.08 -7.54 3.70
N THR A 374 -11.65 -7.54 2.46
CA THR A 374 -10.34 -8.07 2.06
C THR A 374 -9.63 -7.06 1.18
N MET A 375 -8.48 -6.62 1.65
CA MET A 375 -7.54 -5.78 0.91
C MET A 375 -6.48 -6.68 0.30
N VAL A 376 -6.20 -6.51 -0.99
CA VAL A 376 -5.10 -7.17 -1.68
C VAL A 376 -4.07 -6.12 -2.02
N ALA A 377 -2.86 -6.28 -1.53
CA ALA A 377 -1.74 -5.38 -1.77
C ALA A 377 -0.61 -6.10 -2.49
N THR A 378 -0.04 -5.45 -3.48
CA THR A 378 1.14 -5.90 -4.24
C THR A 378 2.37 -5.09 -3.86
N MET A 379 3.53 -5.47 -4.34
CA MET A 379 4.80 -4.80 -3.98
C MET A 379 5.07 -4.78 -2.47
N VAL A 380 4.54 -5.79 -1.77
CA VAL A 380 4.70 -5.95 -0.31
C VAL A 380 5.95 -6.78 -0.04
N ASP A 381 6.86 -6.23 0.78
CA ASP A 381 8.12 -6.85 1.18
C ASP A 381 9.03 -7.24 0.00
N GLY A 382 8.93 -6.49 -1.08
CA GLY A 382 9.73 -6.66 -2.31
C GLY A 382 8.91 -6.53 -3.57
N GLY A 383 9.55 -6.73 -4.72
CA GLY A 383 8.94 -6.77 -6.04
C GLY A 383 9.36 -8.02 -6.79
N ALA A 384 8.42 -8.71 -7.42
CA ALA A 384 8.67 -9.94 -8.19
C ALA A 384 8.06 -9.87 -9.59
N LYS A 385 8.10 -8.69 -10.22
CA LYS A 385 7.48 -8.46 -11.53
C LYS A 385 5.99 -8.80 -11.51
N TYR A 386 5.44 -9.23 -12.65
CA TYR A 386 4.01 -9.47 -12.84
C TYR A 386 3.61 -10.90 -12.51
N MET A 387 2.42 -11.07 -11.96
CA MET A 387 1.73 -12.36 -11.89
C MET A 387 0.40 -12.27 -12.68
N PRO A 388 0.45 -12.61 -13.97
CA PRO A 388 -0.72 -12.56 -14.85
C PRO A 388 -1.59 -13.81 -14.72
N ASP A 389 -2.82 -13.72 -15.24
CA ASP A 389 -3.74 -14.87 -15.41
C ASP A 389 -3.39 -15.71 -16.64
N ALA A 390 -4.00 -16.87 -16.78
CA ALA A 390 -3.76 -17.78 -17.90
C ALA A 390 -4.12 -17.12 -19.25
N ARG A 391 -5.13 -16.25 -19.30
CA ARG A 391 -5.56 -15.55 -20.51
C ARG A 391 -4.50 -14.58 -21.03
N SER A 392 -3.76 -13.95 -20.13
CA SER A 392 -2.64 -13.06 -20.49
C SER A 392 -1.54 -13.81 -21.25
N TYR A 393 -1.28 -15.09 -20.89
CA TYR A 393 -0.33 -15.94 -21.61
C TYR A 393 -0.85 -16.32 -23.01
N ASP A 394 -2.14 -16.61 -23.13
CA ASP A 394 -2.74 -16.93 -24.43
C ASP A 394 -2.73 -15.73 -25.39
N ARG A 395 -2.68 -14.54 -24.85
CA ARG A 395 -2.59 -13.25 -25.56
C ARG A 395 -1.17 -12.75 -25.75
N HIS A 396 -0.18 -13.36 -25.11
CA HIS A 396 1.21 -12.93 -25.09
C HIS A 396 1.36 -11.46 -24.64
N THR A 397 0.61 -11.04 -23.60
CA THR A 397 0.66 -9.66 -23.11
C THR A 397 2.04 -9.30 -22.58
N TYR A 398 2.25 -8.01 -22.34
CA TYR A 398 3.50 -7.52 -21.75
C TYR A 398 3.77 -8.17 -20.38
N GLU A 399 2.74 -8.32 -19.56
CA GLU A 399 2.81 -8.91 -18.22
C GLU A 399 3.23 -10.38 -18.28
N ALA A 400 2.64 -11.17 -19.20
CA ALA A 400 2.96 -12.59 -19.34
C ALA A 400 4.42 -12.79 -19.79
N ARG A 401 4.88 -11.99 -20.74
CA ARG A 401 6.26 -12.04 -21.24
C ARG A 401 7.29 -11.45 -20.28
N SER A 402 6.83 -10.62 -19.33
CA SER A 402 7.67 -9.99 -18.29
C SER A 402 7.50 -10.65 -16.92
N SER A 403 6.89 -11.83 -16.86
CA SER A 403 6.62 -12.59 -15.63
C SER A 403 7.67 -13.68 -15.41
N PRO A 404 8.15 -13.89 -14.18
CA PRO A 404 8.92 -15.09 -13.83
C PRO A 404 8.04 -16.30 -13.52
N PHE A 405 6.71 -16.14 -13.51
CA PHE A 405 5.75 -17.20 -13.17
C PHE A 405 5.23 -17.88 -14.43
N ALA A 406 4.89 -19.16 -14.35
CA ALA A 406 4.34 -19.91 -15.47
C ALA A 406 2.83 -19.69 -15.61
N ARG A 407 2.29 -20.01 -16.80
CA ARG A 407 0.86 -19.99 -17.06
C ARG A 407 0.09 -20.81 -16.02
N GLY A 408 -0.96 -20.22 -15.41
CA GLY A 408 -1.77 -20.83 -14.36
C GLY A 408 -1.22 -20.69 -12.93
N ALA A 409 0.00 -20.18 -12.77
CA ALA A 409 0.57 -19.93 -11.44
C ALA A 409 -0.24 -18.92 -10.63
N GLY A 410 -0.79 -17.88 -11.29
CA GLY A 410 -1.64 -16.86 -10.66
C GLY A 410 -2.91 -17.45 -10.06
N GLU A 411 -3.62 -18.29 -10.80
CA GLU A 411 -4.84 -18.96 -10.33
C GLU A 411 -4.54 -19.93 -9.17
N ALA A 412 -3.44 -20.67 -9.26
CA ALA A 412 -3.00 -21.58 -8.19
C ALA A 412 -2.65 -20.81 -6.92
N ALA A 413 -1.92 -19.69 -7.05
CA ALA A 413 -1.61 -18.80 -5.94
C ALA A 413 -2.88 -18.24 -5.30
N CYS A 414 -3.85 -17.75 -6.09
CA CYS A 414 -5.14 -17.26 -5.57
C CYS A 414 -5.87 -18.33 -4.76
N ALA A 415 -5.96 -19.56 -5.30
CA ALA A 415 -6.63 -20.68 -4.61
C ALA A 415 -5.95 -20.98 -3.26
N ARG A 416 -4.62 -20.95 -3.22
CA ARG A 416 -3.85 -21.20 -1.99
C ARG A 416 -4.00 -20.06 -0.99
N ILE A 417 -3.96 -18.80 -1.44
CA ILE A 417 -4.19 -17.60 -0.60
C ILE A 417 -5.60 -17.67 0.04
N VAL A 418 -6.63 -18.00 -0.74
CA VAL A 418 -8.00 -18.16 -0.21
C VAL A 418 -8.07 -19.27 0.83
N ALA A 419 -7.36 -20.39 0.62
CA ALA A 419 -7.28 -21.46 1.61
C ALA A 419 -6.62 -20.99 2.93
N LEU A 420 -5.55 -20.21 2.83
CA LEU A 420 -4.87 -19.61 3.99
C LEU A 420 -5.77 -18.61 4.73
N LEU A 421 -6.53 -17.78 4.00
CA LEU A 421 -7.51 -16.85 4.59
C LEU A 421 -8.60 -17.61 5.38
N LYS A 422 -9.08 -18.75 4.86
CA LYS A 422 -10.06 -19.59 5.59
C LYS A 422 -9.48 -20.16 6.89
N GLN A 423 -8.18 -20.50 6.92
CA GLN A 423 -7.48 -20.96 8.12
C GLN A 423 -7.19 -19.85 9.12
N ALA A 424 -7.20 -18.58 8.68
CA ALA A 424 -6.98 -17.42 9.53
C ALA A 424 -8.26 -16.94 10.24
N LEU A 425 -9.43 -17.48 9.90
CA LEU A 425 -10.66 -17.21 10.63
C LEU A 425 -10.54 -17.74 12.07
N PRO A 426 -11.03 -17.00 13.09
CA PRO A 426 -11.20 -17.55 14.41
C PRO A 426 -12.13 -18.78 14.32
N ALA A 427 -11.83 -19.81 15.10
CA ALA A 427 -12.78 -20.91 15.25
C ALA A 427 -14.14 -20.33 15.68
N ALA A 428 -15.21 -20.77 15.03
CA ALA A 428 -16.56 -20.37 15.43
C ALA A 428 -16.74 -20.69 16.93
N ARG A 429 -17.05 -19.66 17.71
CA ARG A 429 -17.33 -19.81 19.15
C ARG A 429 -18.70 -20.41 19.36
#